data_269119231ed406b7e591b1e2e27f039a
#
_entry.id   269119231ed406b7e591b1e2e27f039a
#
_cell.length_a   1.000
_cell.length_b   1.000
_cell.length_c   1.000
_cell.angle_alpha   90.00
_cell.angle_beta   90.00
_cell.angle_gamma   90.00
#
_symmetry.space_group_name_H-M   'P 1'
#
loop_
_entity.id
_entity.type
_entity.pdbx_description
1 polymer ?
#
loop_
_entity_poly.entity_id
_entity_poly.type
_entity_poly.pdbx_seq_one_letter_code
_entity_poly.pdbx_strand_id
1 'polypeptide(L)'
;MADDFFSIKYREKFFLQVFAAIVLIQGGVYIDSFHGVFGLYDIPVWASYLISVFVFIVVVNAFNLIDGIDGLSALLSIKFFVLIGALITITSNEMYLVIPSIVGAITGFLFFNFSSSKKVFLGDTGALLLGSVIAFFIFYILDSKSYIITDDLISRPLMVVLLIIYPLADTLRASLIRMYKGQSPFVADRVHLHHRLIDKGMSHWGASLSILIMSISILILGFVFSSFFSLSISCLLIFFYMTALYYLFFN
;
A
#
# COMPACT_ATOMS: atom_id res chain seq x y z
N MET A 1 -17.36 -11.77 -3.24
CA MET A 1 -18.35 -12.76 -3.73
C MET A 1 -18.27 -14.09 -2.97
N ALA A 2 -17.19 -14.87 -3.01
CA ALA A 2 -17.15 -16.12 -2.24
C ALA A 2 -17.25 -15.89 -0.72
N ASP A 3 -16.63 -14.86 -0.19
CA ASP A 3 -16.67 -14.49 1.24
C ASP A 3 -18.07 -14.04 1.70
N ASP A 4 -18.80 -13.34 0.86
CA ASP A 4 -20.17 -12.90 1.13
C ASP A 4 -21.18 -14.07 1.17
N PHE A 5 -20.85 -15.18 0.49
CA PHE A 5 -21.67 -16.39 0.45
C PHE A 5 -21.22 -17.48 1.44
N PHE A 6 -19.92 -17.59 1.74
CA PHE A 6 -19.34 -18.72 2.49
C PHE A 6 -18.66 -18.32 3.80
N SER A 7 -18.64 -17.04 4.19
CA SER A 7 -17.97 -16.54 5.41
C SER A 7 -16.59 -17.18 5.64
N ILE A 8 -15.66 -16.99 4.67
CA ILE A 8 -14.32 -17.57 4.72
C ILE A 8 -13.60 -17.09 5.99
N LYS A 9 -13.11 -18.01 6.80
CA LYS A 9 -12.43 -17.69 8.05
C LYS A 9 -11.09 -16.99 7.78
N TYR A 10 -10.67 -16.12 8.70
CA TYR A 10 -9.41 -15.37 8.58
C TYR A 10 -8.18 -16.28 8.35
N ARG A 11 -8.18 -17.51 8.88
CA ARG A 11 -7.12 -18.49 8.67
C ARG A 11 -7.04 -18.97 7.23
N GLU A 12 -8.16 -19.19 6.60
CA GLU A 12 -8.25 -19.62 5.20
C GLU A 12 -7.77 -18.49 4.27
N LYS A 13 -8.18 -17.23 4.55
CA LYS A 13 -7.67 -16.05 3.83
C LYS A 13 -6.14 -15.95 3.96
N PHE A 14 -5.61 -16.14 5.16
CA PHE A 14 -4.17 -16.12 5.40
C PHE A 14 -3.42 -17.21 4.61
N PHE A 15 -3.90 -18.43 4.61
CA PHE A 15 -3.30 -19.53 3.82
C PHE A 15 -3.31 -19.23 2.31
N LEU A 16 -4.41 -18.66 1.79
CA LEU A 16 -4.49 -18.28 0.38
C LEU A 16 -3.50 -17.14 0.05
N GLN A 17 -3.31 -16.20 0.94
CA GLN A 17 -2.30 -15.13 0.78
C GLN A 17 -0.88 -15.70 0.77
N VAL A 18 -0.55 -16.61 1.68
CA VAL A 18 0.75 -17.31 1.70
C VAL A 18 0.96 -18.09 0.41
N PHE A 19 -0.06 -18.82 -0.04
CA PHE A 19 -0.01 -19.58 -1.31
C PHE A 19 0.24 -18.66 -2.50
N ALA A 20 -0.48 -17.52 -2.59
CA ALA A 20 -0.30 -16.54 -3.65
C ALA A 20 1.13 -15.94 -3.64
N ALA A 21 1.67 -15.62 -2.45
CA ALA A 21 3.05 -15.16 -2.32
C ALA A 21 4.06 -16.22 -2.82
N ILE A 22 3.86 -17.49 -2.47
CA ILE A 22 4.71 -18.59 -2.94
C ILE A 22 4.66 -18.72 -4.46
N VAL A 23 3.49 -18.57 -5.08
CA VAL A 23 3.34 -18.61 -6.56
C VAL A 23 4.16 -17.50 -7.21
N LEU A 24 4.12 -16.27 -6.67
CA LEU A 24 4.94 -15.17 -7.17
C LEU A 24 6.44 -15.45 -7.04
N ILE A 25 6.87 -15.97 -5.90
CA ILE A 25 8.28 -16.33 -5.65
C ILE A 25 8.73 -17.43 -6.63
N GLN A 26 7.93 -18.46 -6.88
CA GLN A 26 8.23 -19.50 -7.84
C GLN A 26 8.26 -18.97 -9.28
N GLY A 27 7.50 -17.92 -9.57
CA GLY A 27 7.58 -17.18 -10.84
C GLY A 27 8.81 -16.26 -10.96
N GLY A 28 9.70 -16.26 -9.97
CA GLY A 28 10.91 -15.43 -9.96
C GLY A 28 10.68 -13.99 -9.52
N VAL A 29 9.51 -13.65 -8.98
CA VAL A 29 9.14 -12.31 -8.53
C VAL A 29 9.21 -12.24 -7.00
N TYR A 30 10.30 -11.71 -6.46
CA TYR A 30 10.54 -11.62 -5.02
C TYR A 30 11.56 -10.52 -4.70
N ILE A 31 11.66 -10.12 -3.44
CA ILE A 31 12.59 -9.11 -2.95
C ILE A 31 13.95 -9.76 -2.76
N ASP A 32 14.94 -9.39 -3.57
CA ASP A 32 16.28 -9.97 -3.53
C ASP A 32 17.36 -9.01 -2.98
N SER A 33 17.02 -7.72 -2.83
CA SER A 33 17.94 -6.70 -2.36
C SER A 33 17.27 -5.69 -1.43
N PHE A 34 18.02 -5.17 -0.46
CA PHE A 34 17.64 -3.98 0.32
C PHE A 34 18.17 -2.67 -0.30
N HIS A 35 18.81 -2.71 -1.47
CA HIS A 35 19.30 -1.53 -2.19
C HIS A 35 20.11 -0.58 -1.29
N GLY A 36 20.96 -1.11 -0.42
CA GLY A 36 21.85 -0.34 0.44
C GLY A 36 21.21 0.21 1.73
N VAL A 37 19.95 -0.09 2.01
CA VAL A 37 19.34 0.27 3.30
C VAL A 37 20.09 -0.45 4.42
N PHE A 38 20.51 0.28 5.46
CA PHE A 38 21.41 -0.21 6.52
C PHE A 38 22.74 -0.82 6.03
N GLY A 39 23.19 -0.46 4.81
CA GLY A 39 24.40 -1.02 4.18
C GLY A 39 24.21 -2.44 3.63
N LEU A 40 22.97 -2.94 3.59
CA LEU A 40 22.66 -4.27 3.06
C LEU A 40 22.20 -4.16 1.60
N TYR A 41 22.85 -4.92 0.73
CA TYR A 41 22.50 -5.03 -0.69
C TYR A 41 21.92 -6.41 -0.95
N ASP A 42 22.72 -7.44 -0.92
CA ASP A 42 22.28 -8.80 -1.23
C ASP A 42 21.64 -9.48 -0.02
N ILE A 43 20.53 -10.15 -0.26
CA ILE A 43 19.80 -10.90 0.75
C ILE A 43 19.96 -12.40 0.45
N PRO A 44 20.33 -13.26 1.44
CA PRO A 44 20.32 -14.70 1.24
C PRO A 44 18.97 -15.20 0.77
N VAL A 45 18.92 -16.13 -0.18
CA VAL A 45 17.71 -16.60 -0.85
C VAL A 45 16.59 -17.01 0.14
N TRP A 46 16.94 -17.72 1.22
CA TRP A 46 15.96 -18.12 2.23
C TRP A 46 15.33 -16.90 2.94
N ALA A 47 16.13 -15.86 3.22
CA ALA A 47 15.63 -14.63 3.84
C ALA A 47 14.81 -13.80 2.83
N SER A 48 15.22 -13.73 1.56
CA SER A 48 14.43 -13.13 0.48
C SER A 48 13.02 -13.71 0.40
N TYR A 49 12.89 -15.02 0.47
CA TYR A 49 11.58 -15.68 0.40
C TYR A 49 10.73 -15.37 1.63
N LEU A 50 11.29 -15.42 2.83
CA LEU A 50 10.58 -15.08 4.06
C LEU A 50 10.12 -13.62 4.08
N ILE A 51 11.00 -12.69 3.69
CA ILE A 51 10.70 -11.26 3.61
C ILE A 51 9.62 -11.01 2.56
N SER A 52 9.70 -11.64 1.39
CA SER A 52 8.71 -11.50 0.33
C SER A 52 7.33 -11.98 0.79
N VAL A 53 7.23 -13.15 1.42
CA VAL A 53 5.96 -13.64 2.00
C VAL A 53 5.43 -12.66 3.03
N PHE A 54 6.27 -12.18 3.93
CA PHE A 54 5.88 -11.21 4.97
C PHE A 54 5.36 -9.91 4.37
N VAL A 55 6.11 -9.31 3.45
CA VAL A 55 5.73 -8.05 2.78
C VAL A 55 4.44 -8.22 1.99
N PHE A 56 4.27 -9.34 1.26
CA PHE A 56 3.04 -9.65 0.56
C PHE A 56 1.84 -9.63 1.49
N ILE A 57 1.90 -10.37 2.59
CA ILE A 57 0.82 -10.45 3.58
C ILE A 57 0.52 -9.08 4.17
N VAL A 58 1.55 -8.32 4.54
CA VAL A 58 1.38 -6.97 5.11
C VAL A 58 0.68 -6.04 4.13
N VAL A 59 1.13 -6.00 2.87
CA VAL A 59 0.55 -5.13 1.83
C VAL A 59 -0.89 -5.50 1.54
N VAL A 60 -1.17 -6.79 1.31
CA VAL A 60 -2.52 -7.29 1.00
C VAL A 60 -3.49 -6.96 2.13
N ASN A 61 -3.10 -7.22 3.38
CA ASN A 61 -3.97 -6.91 4.52
C ASN A 61 -4.09 -5.40 4.76
N ALA A 62 -3.05 -4.61 4.55
CA ALA A 62 -3.13 -3.16 4.69
C ALA A 62 -4.16 -2.55 3.73
N PHE A 63 -4.17 -2.97 2.46
CA PHE A 63 -5.17 -2.51 1.48
C PHE A 63 -6.57 -3.03 1.77
N ASN A 64 -6.72 -4.24 2.32
CA ASN A 64 -8.01 -4.75 2.77
C ASN A 64 -8.56 -3.96 3.98
N LEU A 65 -7.71 -3.65 4.96
CA LEU A 65 -8.12 -2.96 6.19
C LEU A 65 -8.51 -1.49 5.97
N ILE A 66 -7.95 -0.82 4.96
CA ILE A 66 -8.33 0.56 4.62
C ILE A 66 -9.59 0.64 3.74
N ASP A 67 -10.11 -0.46 3.24
CA ASP A 67 -11.35 -0.48 2.42
C ASP A 67 -12.62 -0.32 3.27
N GLY A 68 -12.54 0.46 4.34
CA GLY A 68 -13.64 0.74 5.26
C GLY A 68 -14.54 1.92 4.88
N ILE A 69 -14.15 2.73 3.89
CA ILE A 69 -14.94 3.87 3.38
C ILE A 69 -14.85 3.96 1.86
N ASP A 70 -15.91 4.53 1.25
CA ASP A 70 -16.02 4.61 -0.21
C ASP A 70 -14.79 5.24 -0.86
N GLY A 71 -14.25 4.56 -1.84
CA GLY A 71 -13.20 5.02 -2.72
C GLY A 71 -11.79 5.09 -2.12
N LEU A 72 -11.60 4.90 -0.82
CA LEU A 72 -10.29 5.09 -0.20
C LEU A 72 -9.23 4.13 -0.76
N SER A 73 -9.48 2.83 -0.69
CA SER A 73 -8.56 1.81 -1.21
C SER A 73 -8.34 1.99 -2.72
N ALA A 74 -9.39 2.29 -3.47
CA ALA A 74 -9.32 2.52 -4.92
C ALA A 74 -8.52 3.77 -5.29
N LEU A 75 -8.71 4.91 -4.62
CA LEU A 75 -7.96 6.15 -4.88
C LEU A 75 -6.47 6.00 -4.56
N LEU A 76 -6.13 5.34 -3.45
CA LEU A 76 -4.74 5.07 -3.09
C LEU A 76 -4.09 4.07 -4.07
N SER A 77 -4.85 3.13 -4.60
CA SER A 77 -4.40 2.22 -5.65
C SER A 77 -4.16 2.96 -6.97
N ILE A 78 -5.06 3.86 -7.39
CA ILE A 78 -4.84 4.72 -8.57
C ILE A 78 -3.57 5.56 -8.38
N LYS A 79 -3.40 6.20 -7.23
CA LYS A 79 -2.17 6.96 -6.93
C LYS A 79 -0.93 6.09 -7.14
N PHE A 80 -0.92 4.88 -6.57
CA PHE A 80 0.18 3.93 -6.70
C PHE A 80 0.44 3.61 -8.19
N PHE A 81 -0.57 3.16 -8.94
CA PHE A 81 -0.39 2.73 -10.32
C PHE A 81 -0.04 3.86 -11.28
N VAL A 82 -0.59 5.07 -11.10
CA VAL A 82 -0.23 6.24 -11.92
C VAL A 82 1.25 6.60 -11.74
N LEU A 83 1.73 6.61 -10.48
CA LEU A 83 3.12 6.94 -10.20
C LEU A 83 4.09 5.85 -10.70
N ILE A 84 3.77 4.58 -10.47
CA ILE A 84 4.57 3.46 -10.98
C ILE A 84 4.54 3.43 -12.51
N GLY A 85 3.38 3.69 -13.12
CA GLY A 85 3.25 3.78 -14.59
C GLY A 85 4.17 4.85 -15.17
N ALA A 86 4.25 6.03 -14.56
CA ALA A 86 5.17 7.07 -14.98
C ALA A 86 6.65 6.64 -14.88
N LEU A 87 7.02 5.86 -13.86
CA LEU A 87 8.38 5.37 -13.66
C LEU A 87 8.76 4.23 -14.60
N ILE A 88 7.85 3.31 -14.87
CA ILE A 88 8.09 2.12 -15.73
C ILE A 88 8.01 2.46 -17.22
N THR A 89 7.12 3.38 -17.63
CA THR A 89 6.90 3.74 -19.05
C THR A 89 8.19 4.20 -19.73
N ILE A 90 9.11 4.81 -18.98
CA ILE A 90 10.36 5.33 -19.51
C ILE A 90 11.37 4.19 -19.79
N THR A 91 11.16 3.00 -19.27
CA THR A 91 12.09 1.87 -19.34
C THR A 91 11.77 0.82 -20.43
N SER A 92 10.82 1.11 -21.34
CA SER A 92 10.47 0.26 -22.50
C SER A 92 10.05 -1.19 -22.17
N ASN A 93 9.41 -1.43 -21.05
CA ASN A 93 8.94 -2.75 -20.65
C ASN A 93 7.47 -2.97 -21.01
N GLU A 94 7.08 -4.18 -21.42
CA GLU A 94 5.68 -4.55 -21.75
C GLU A 94 4.70 -4.32 -20.58
N MET A 95 5.19 -4.25 -19.35
CA MET A 95 4.38 -3.92 -18.16
C MET A 95 3.69 -2.56 -18.21
N TYR A 96 4.18 -1.60 -19.03
CA TYR A 96 3.54 -0.30 -19.17
C TYR A 96 2.11 -0.38 -19.73
N LEU A 97 1.78 -1.42 -20.51
CA LEU A 97 0.44 -1.62 -21.06
C LEU A 97 -0.57 -2.11 -20.02
N VAL A 98 -0.11 -2.82 -19.00
CA VAL A 98 -0.95 -3.39 -17.95
C VAL A 98 -1.47 -2.30 -17.00
N ILE A 99 -0.62 -1.32 -16.69
CA ILE A 99 -0.92 -0.28 -15.70
C ILE A 99 -2.12 0.62 -16.11
N PRO A 100 -2.19 1.15 -17.33
CA PRO A 100 -3.37 1.92 -17.77
C PRO A 100 -4.67 1.12 -17.70
N SER A 101 -4.61 -0.18 -18.00
CA SER A 101 -5.78 -1.07 -17.91
C SER A 101 -6.27 -1.20 -16.47
N ILE A 102 -5.36 -1.36 -15.51
CA ILE A 102 -5.68 -1.40 -14.06
C ILE A 102 -6.27 -0.06 -13.63
N VAL A 103 -5.64 1.06 -13.96
CA VAL A 103 -6.13 2.41 -13.63
C VAL A 103 -7.50 2.66 -14.22
N GLY A 104 -7.71 2.27 -15.48
CA GLY A 104 -9.02 2.38 -16.15
C GLY A 104 -10.11 1.58 -15.45
N ALA A 105 -9.82 0.33 -15.08
CA ALA A 105 -10.75 -0.52 -14.36
C ALA A 105 -11.12 0.05 -12.97
N ILE A 106 -10.13 0.52 -12.20
CA ILE A 106 -10.37 1.10 -10.87
C ILE A 106 -11.13 2.44 -11.01
N THR A 107 -10.84 3.24 -12.03
CA THR A 107 -11.54 4.51 -12.29
C THR A 107 -13.02 4.24 -12.65
N GLY A 108 -13.28 3.23 -13.49
CA GLY A 108 -14.63 2.77 -13.80
C GLY A 108 -15.38 2.29 -12.55
N PHE A 109 -14.70 1.52 -11.68
CA PHE A 109 -15.27 1.13 -10.38
C PHE A 109 -15.62 2.34 -9.51
N LEU A 110 -14.74 3.34 -9.38
CA LEU A 110 -14.98 4.54 -8.57
C LEU A 110 -16.24 5.30 -8.99
N PHE A 111 -16.52 5.35 -10.29
CA PHE A 111 -17.74 6.00 -10.78
C PHE A 111 -19.01 5.38 -10.17
N PHE A 112 -19.06 4.06 -10.03
CA PHE A 112 -20.17 3.36 -9.39
C PHE A 112 -20.08 3.37 -7.87
N ASN A 113 -18.87 3.30 -7.30
CA ASN A 113 -18.68 3.28 -5.85
C ASN A 113 -19.14 4.57 -5.18
N PHE A 114 -18.95 5.73 -5.83
CA PHE A 114 -19.44 7.01 -5.35
C PHE A 114 -20.87 7.33 -5.78
N SER A 115 -21.52 6.47 -6.58
CA SER A 115 -22.91 6.68 -7.01
C SER A 115 -23.87 6.48 -5.85
N SER A 116 -24.85 7.37 -5.70
CA SER A 116 -25.94 7.22 -4.73
C SER A 116 -27.01 6.22 -5.18
N SER A 117 -27.17 6.00 -6.49
CA SER A 117 -28.25 5.18 -7.06
C SER A 117 -27.81 3.79 -7.55
N LYS A 118 -26.54 3.63 -7.91
CA LYS A 118 -25.99 2.37 -8.46
C LYS A 118 -24.70 2.00 -7.75
N LYS A 119 -24.72 2.06 -6.42
CA LYS A 119 -23.53 1.86 -5.59
C LYS A 119 -23.01 0.44 -5.69
N VAL A 120 -21.70 0.32 -5.95
CA VAL A 120 -20.95 -0.93 -5.96
C VAL A 120 -19.86 -0.84 -4.91
N PHE A 121 -19.67 -1.88 -4.12
CA PHE A 121 -18.62 -1.99 -3.13
C PHE A 121 -17.47 -2.82 -3.67
N LEU A 122 -16.24 -2.51 -3.28
CA LEU A 122 -15.05 -3.27 -3.65
C LEU A 122 -15.09 -4.67 -3.01
N GLY A 123 -15.44 -4.70 -1.74
CA GLY A 123 -15.49 -5.91 -0.91
C GLY A 123 -14.11 -6.54 -0.69
N ASP A 124 -14.06 -7.51 0.20
CA ASP A 124 -12.82 -8.20 0.56
C ASP A 124 -12.09 -8.77 -0.66
N THR A 125 -12.82 -9.38 -1.60
CA THR A 125 -12.23 -9.97 -2.81
C THR A 125 -11.51 -8.90 -3.66
N GLY A 126 -12.14 -7.76 -3.88
CA GLY A 126 -11.55 -6.67 -4.65
C GLY A 126 -10.36 -6.03 -3.93
N ALA A 127 -10.48 -5.78 -2.63
CA ALA A 127 -9.40 -5.20 -1.83
C ALA A 127 -8.18 -6.12 -1.73
N LEU A 128 -8.38 -7.43 -1.52
CA LEU A 128 -7.31 -8.42 -1.51
C LEU A 128 -6.65 -8.55 -2.89
N LEU A 129 -7.42 -8.52 -3.98
CA LEU A 129 -6.88 -8.52 -5.34
C LEU A 129 -6.02 -7.29 -5.61
N LEU A 130 -6.51 -6.08 -5.29
CA LEU A 130 -5.73 -4.84 -5.45
C LEU A 130 -4.45 -4.89 -4.63
N GLY A 131 -4.52 -5.31 -3.36
CA GLY A 131 -3.34 -5.48 -2.51
C GLY A 131 -2.33 -6.46 -3.10
N SER A 132 -2.80 -7.57 -3.69
CA SER A 132 -1.93 -8.58 -4.32
C SER A 132 -1.22 -8.04 -5.57
N VAL A 133 -1.94 -7.30 -6.42
CA VAL A 133 -1.34 -6.67 -7.61
C VAL A 133 -0.35 -5.57 -7.21
N ILE A 134 -0.65 -4.79 -6.17
CA ILE A 134 0.29 -3.80 -5.62
C ILE A 134 1.55 -4.49 -5.08
N ALA A 135 1.41 -5.59 -4.34
CA ALA A 135 2.54 -6.36 -3.83
C ALA A 135 3.42 -6.91 -4.97
N PHE A 136 2.82 -7.40 -6.06
CA PHE A 136 3.55 -7.80 -7.27
C PHE A 136 4.41 -6.65 -7.81
N PHE A 137 3.84 -5.45 -7.98
CA PHE A 137 4.61 -4.30 -8.48
C PHE A 137 5.66 -3.81 -7.49
N ILE A 138 5.42 -3.94 -6.18
CA ILE A 138 6.43 -3.68 -5.15
C ILE A 138 7.63 -4.61 -5.33
N PHE A 139 7.40 -5.91 -5.52
CA PHE A 139 8.48 -6.87 -5.75
C PHE A 139 9.22 -6.56 -7.05
N TYR A 140 8.50 -6.21 -8.11
CA TYR A 140 9.09 -5.79 -9.38
C TYR A 140 10.00 -4.57 -9.22
N ILE A 141 9.63 -3.58 -8.39
CA ILE A 141 10.45 -2.40 -8.10
C ILE A 141 11.69 -2.77 -7.29
N LEU A 142 11.54 -3.69 -6.33
CA LEU A 142 12.61 -4.12 -5.43
C LEU A 142 13.47 -5.25 -6.01
N ASP A 143 13.17 -5.74 -7.20
CA ASP A 143 14.05 -6.66 -7.93
C ASP A 143 15.34 -5.93 -8.35
N SER A 144 16.49 -6.44 -7.95
CA SER A 144 17.80 -5.87 -8.27
C SER A 144 18.07 -5.77 -9.78
N LYS A 145 17.40 -6.61 -10.59
CA LYS A 145 17.52 -6.65 -12.05
C LYS A 145 16.65 -5.63 -12.77
N SER A 146 15.66 -5.07 -12.09
CA SER A 146 14.79 -4.03 -12.66
C SER A 146 15.52 -2.72 -12.77
N TYR A 147 15.33 -1.99 -13.87
CA TYR A 147 15.83 -0.62 -14.02
C TYR A 147 14.71 0.36 -13.64
N ILE A 148 14.98 1.27 -12.71
CA ILE A 148 14.06 2.32 -12.28
C ILE A 148 14.76 3.68 -12.42
N ILE A 149 14.16 4.60 -13.14
CA ILE A 149 14.75 5.91 -13.48
C ILE A 149 15.07 6.80 -12.27
N THR A 150 14.52 6.50 -11.10
CA THR A 150 14.69 7.29 -9.87
C THR A 150 15.79 6.77 -8.94
N ASP A 151 16.56 5.76 -9.37
CA ASP A 151 17.58 5.15 -8.49
C ASP A 151 18.61 6.15 -7.97
N ASP A 152 18.90 7.20 -8.73
CA ASP A 152 19.84 8.27 -8.33
C ASP A 152 19.19 9.32 -7.39
N LEU A 153 17.85 9.36 -7.30
CA LEU A 153 17.12 10.38 -6.55
C LEU A 153 16.60 9.88 -5.21
N ILE A 154 16.18 8.63 -5.16
CA ILE A 154 15.58 8.03 -3.97
C ILE A 154 15.84 6.53 -3.93
N SER A 155 16.17 5.99 -2.76
CA SER A 155 16.30 4.54 -2.63
C SER A 155 14.96 3.84 -2.88
N ARG A 156 14.98 2.73 -3.63
CA ARG A 156 13.77 1.96 -3.99
C ARG A 156 12.92 1.57 -2.76
N PRO A 157 13.49 1.06 -1.65
CA PRO A 157 12.70 0.75 -0.46
C PRO A 157 11.99 1.95 0.13
N LEU A 158 12.65 3.13 0.20
CA LEU A 158 12.00 4.35 0.66
C LEU A 158 10.87 4.77 -0.27
N MET A 159 11.08 4.72 -1.58
CA MET A 159 10.05 5.02 -2.58
C MET A 159 8.82 4.12 -2.41
N VAL A 160 9.02 2.81 -2.26
CA VAL A 160 7.92 1.86 -2.04
C VAL A 160 7.15 2.20 -0.76
N VAL A 161 7.85 2.46 0.34
CA VAL A 161 7.20 2.84 1.61
C VAL A 161 6.38 4.11 1.43
N LEU A 162 6.89 5.14 0.75
CA LEU A 162 6.17 6.39 0.50
C LEU A 162 4.94 6.20 -0.39
N LEU A 163 5.00 5.31 -1.37
CA LEU A 163 3.88 5.00 -2.25
C LEU A 163 2.68 4.40 -1.50
N ILE A 164 2.94 3.59 -0.47
CA ILE A 164 1.90 2.91 0.32
C ILE A 164 1.91 3.36 1.79
N ILE A 165 2.41 4.56 2.08
CA ILE A 165 2.65 5.05 3.45
C ILE A 165 1.39 5.06 4.31
N TYR A 166 0.25 5.51 3.78
CA TYR A 166 -0.99 5.58 4.54
C TYR A 166 -1.52 4.19 4.93
N PRO A 167 -1.70 3.23 4.01
CA PRO A 167 -2.10 1.87 4.37
C PRO A 167 -1.19 1.24 5.43
N LEU A 168 0.13 1.36 5.27
CA LEU A 168 1.09 0.80 6.22
C LEU A 168 1.02 1.46 7.60
N ALA A 169 1.04 2.81 7.63
CA ALA A 169 1.06 3.55 8.88
C ALA A 169 -0.24 3.36 9.68
N ASP A 170 -1.39 3.38 9.02
CA ASP A 170 -2.68 3.18 9.69
C ASP A 170 -2.84 1.75 10.21
N THR A 171 -2.44 0.74 9.42
CA THR A 171 -2.45 -0.66 9.84
C THR A 171 -1.51 -0.92 11.01
N LEU A 172 -0.28 -0.39 10.97
CA LEU A 172 0.69 -0.51 12.05
C LEU A 172 0.16 0.17 13.33
N ARG A 173 -0.34 1.40 13.22
CA ARG A 173 -0.93 2.14 14.34
C ARG A 173 -2.10 1.36 14.97
N ALA A 174 -3.03 0.88 14.16
CA ALA A 174 -4.18 0.13 14.63
C ALA A 174 -3.74 -1.17 15.36
N SER A 175 -2.78 -1.89 14.80
CA SER A 175 -2.22 -3.10 15.41
C SER A 175 -1.54 -2.81 16.75
N LEU A 176 -0.75 -1.74 16.85
CA LEU A 176 -0.10 -1.33 18.09
C LEU A 176 -1.11 -0.96 19.17
N ILE A 177 -2.17 -0.22 18.83
CA ILE A 177 -3.25 0.14 19.78
C ILE A 177 -3.96 -1.13 20.30
N ARG A 178 -4.23 -2.10 19.43
CA ARG A 178 -4.86 -3.38 19.82
C ARG A 178 -3.97 -4.16 20.78
N MET A 179 -2.69 -4.32 20.43
CA MET A 179 -1.71 -5.00 21.30
C MET A 179 -1.58 -4.30 22.66
N TYR A 180 -1.53 -2.97 22.70
CA TYR A 180 -1.51 -2.21 23.95
C TYR A 180 -2.75 -2.47 24.83
N LYS A 181 -3.91 -2.72 24.20
CA LYS A 181 -5.16 -3.10 24.88
C LYS A 181 -5.27 -4.61 25.20
N GLY A 182 -4.22 -5.38 24.96
CA GLY A 182 -4.23 -6.85 25.17
C GLY A 182 -5.09 -7.61 24.16
N GLN A 183 -5.43 -6.99 23.02
CA GLN A 183 -6.25 -7.58 21.97
C GLN A 183 -5.37 -8.13 20.82
N SER A 184 -5.90 -9.09 20.06
CA SER A 184 -5.25 -9.56 18.85
C SER A 184 -5.14 -8.43 17.81
N PRO A 185 -3.99 -8.27 17.12
CA PRO A 185 -3.84 -7.26 16.05
C PRO A 185 -4.81 -7.46 14.87
N PHE A 186 -5.42 -8.64 14.76
CA PHE A 186 -6.31 -9.01 13.64
C PHE A 186 -7.82 -8.84 13.97
N VAL A 187 -8.17 -8.27 15.12
CA VAL A 187 -9.57 -7.99 15.46
C VAL A 187 -10.09 -6.86 14.57
N ALA A 188 -11.28 -7.05 13.99
CA ALA A 188 -11.97 -5.98 13.26
C ALA A 188 -12.51 -4.95 14.25
N ASP A 189 -12.15 -3.69 14.09
CA ASP A 189 -12.65 -2.57 14.90
C ASP A 189 -12.62 -1.26 14.09
N ARG A 190 -13.12 -0.17 14.69
CA ARG A 190 -13.16 1.17 14.09
C ARG A 190 -11.98 2.06 14.52
N VAL A 191 -10.82 1.48 14.84
CA VAL A 191 -9.63 2.23 15.28
C VAL A 191 -8.94 2.97 14.13
N HIS A 192 -9.19 2.56 12.88
CA HIS A 192 -8.56 3.13 11.70
C HIS A 192 -8.84 4.64 11.54
N LEU A 193 -7.84 5.38 10.99
CA LEU A 193 -7.89 6.84 10.90
C LEU A 193 -9.03 7.35 10.03
N HIS A 194 -9.37 6.65 8.95
CA HIS A 194 -10.48 7.03 8.08
C HIS A 194 -11.84 7.05 8.83
N HIS A 195 -12.04 6.14 9.78
CA HIS A 195 -13.25 6.17 10.63
C HIS A 195 -13.29 7.40 11.52
N ARG A 196 -12.14 7.86 12.05
CA ARG A 196 -12.09 9.09 12.86
C ARG A 196 -12.50 10.33 12.07
N LEU A 197 -12.16 10.41 10.77
CA LEU A 197 -12.63 11.51 9.91
C LEU A 197 -14.14 11.48 9.69
N ILE A 198 -14.70 10.29 9.49
CA ILE A 198 -16.16 10.11 9.41
C ILE A 198 -16.83 10.49 10.73
N ASP A 199 -16.30 10.06 11.86
CA ASP A 199 -16.83 10.38 13.19
C ASP A 199 -16.75 11.89 13.50
N LYS A 200 -15.83 12.64 12.84
CA LYS A 200 -15.76 14.12 12.84
C LYS A 200 -16.80 14.78 11.89
N GLY A 201 -17.63 14.02 11.21
CA GLY A 201 -18.69 14.52 10.33
C GLY A 201 -18.27 14.70 8.86
N MET A 202 -17.09 14.22 8.45
CA MET A 202 -16.70 14.25 7.03
C MET A 202 -17.50 13.21 6.25
N SER A 203 -17.85 13.55 4.99
CA SER A 203 -18.40 12.57 4.05
C SER A 203 -17.31 11.53 3.66
N HIS A 204 -17.73 10.34 3.20
CA HIS A 204 -16.80 9.31 2.71
C HIS A 204 -15.87 9.86 1.63
N TRP A 205 -16.42 10.60 0.65
CA TRP A 205 -15.64 11.28 -0.38
C TRP A 205 -14.62 12.27 0.19
N GLY A 206 -15.06 13.13 1.11
CA GLY A 206 -14.20 14.14 1.74
C GLY A 206 -13.05 13.48 2.52
N ALA A 207 -13.34 12.44 3.30
CA ALA A 207 -12.32 11.71 4.05
C ALA A 207 -11.31 11.01 3.12
N SER A 208 -11.80 10.31 2.08
CA SER A 208 -10.94 9.61 1.12
C SER A 208 -10.04 10.57 0.33
N LEU A 209 -10.57 11.73 -0.10
CA LEU A 209 -9.80 12.75 -0.80
C LEU A 209 -8.76 13.42 0.12
N SER A 210 -9.13 13.72 1.36
CA SER A 210 -8.18 14.30 2.35
C SER A 210 -7.01 13.36 2.60
N ILE A 211 -7.26 12.07 2.75
CA ILE A 211 -6.23 11.05 2.94
C ILE A 211 -5.36 10.91 1.68
N LEU A 212 -5.95 10.94 0.49
CA LEU A 212 -5.20 10.93 -0.77
C LEU A 212 -4.24 12.13 -0.86
N ILE A 213 -4.74 13.35 -0.61
CA ILE A 213 -3.92 14.58 -0.62
C ILE A 213 -2.79 14.48 0.40
N MET A 214 -3.10 14.05 1.62
CA MET A 214 -2.10 13.83 2.67
C MET A 214 -1.04 12.82 2.23
N SER A 215 -1.44 11.70 1.64
CA SER A 215 -0.52 10.67 1.14
C SER A 215 0.36 11.17 -0.01
N ILE A 216 -0.17 12.02 -0.91
CA ILE A 216 0.59 12.65 -1.99
C ILE A 216 1.58 13.68 -1.41
N SER A 217 1.18 14.48 -0.42
CA SER A 217 2.08 15.46 0.20
C SER A 217 3.27 14.80 0.90
N ILE A 218 3.06 13.67 1.59
CA ILE A 218 4.13 12.88 2.20
C ILE A 218 5.08 12.36 1.14
N LEU A 219 4.55 11.85 0.02
CA LEU A 219 5.35 11.36 -1.09
C LEU A 219 6.22 12.47 -1.70
N ILE A 220 5.64 13.63 -2.03
CA ILE A 220 6.36 14.78 -2.61
C ILE A 220 7.48 15.24 -1.68
N LEU A 221 7.17 15.42 -0.39
CA LEU A 221 8.19 15.83 0.59
C LEU A 221 9.24 14.77 0.80
N GLY A 222 8.88 13.48 0.74
CA GLY A 222 9.83 12.39 0.80
C GLY A 222 10.84 12.42 -0.35
N PHE A 223 10.39 12.69 -1.57
CA PHE A 223 11.27 12.92 -2.73
C PHE A 223 12.16 14.16 -2.53
N VAL A 224 11.59 15.28 -2.10
CA VAL A 224 12.36 16.49 -1.82
C VAL A 224 13.42 16.24 -0.75
N PHE A 225 13.06 15.62 0.38
CA PHE A 225 14.03 15.35 1.44
C PHE A 225 15.13 14.39 0.99
N SER A 226 14.80 13.33 0.23
CA SER A 226 15.81 12.38 -0.28
C SER A 226 16.79 13.02 -1.28
N SER A 227 16.39 14.09 -1.97
CA SER A 227 17.27 14.82 -2.89
C SER A 227 18.29 15.72 -2.19
N PHE A 228 18.02 16.12 -0.94
CA PHE A 228 18.89 17.04 -0.19
C PHE A 228 19.56 16.40 1.02
N PHE A 229 19.05 15.30 1.55
CA PHE A 229 19.50 14.73 2.81
C PHE A 229 19.77 13.22 2.67
N SER A 230 20.59 12.70 3.59
CA SER A 230 20.79 11.25 3.70
C SER A 230 19.48 10.52 4.03
N LEU A 231 19.43 9.21 3.73
CA LEU A 231 18.28 8.35 3.99
C LEU A 231 17.76 8.49 5.43
N SER A 232 18.66 8.48 6.43
CA SER A 232 18.28 8.57 7.85
C SER A 232 17.63 9.91 8.20
N ILE A 233 18.17 11.02 7.69
CA ILE A 233 17.60 12.35 7.92
C ILE A 233 16.26 12.47 7.20
N SER A 234 16.15 11.98 5.97
CA SER A 234 14.90 11.98 5.21
C SER A 234 13.80 11.22 5.93
N CYS A 235 14.10 10.01 6.43
CA CYS A 235 13.14 9.23 7.23
C CYS A 235 12.69 9.97 8.50
N LEU A 236 13.62 10.65 9.19
CA LEU A 236 13.31 11.43 10.39
C LEU A 236 12.38 12.62 10.06
N LEU A 237 12.67 13.37 9.00
CA LEU A 237 11.87 14.51 8.55
C LEU A 237 10.46 14.06 8.12
N ILE A 238 10.37 12.94 7.38
CA ILE A 238 9.08 12.35 7.00
C ILE A 238 8.28 11.93 8.24
N PHE A 239 8.92 11.31 9.22
CA PHE A 239 8.28 10.93 10.48
C PHE A 239 7.71 12.15 11.23
N PHE A 240 8.47 13.23 11.37
CA PHE A 240 7.98 14.46 11.99
C PHE A 240 6.84 15.10 11.20
N TYR A 241 6.93 15.12 9.86
CA TYR A 241 5.85 15.62 9.03
C TYR A 241 4.57 14.78 9.17
N MET A 242 4.67 13.47 9.16
CA MET A 242 3.53 12.57 9.40
C MET A 242 2.90 12.81 10.80
N THR A 243 3.74 13.01 11.81
CA THR A 243 3.26 13.31 13.17
C THR A 243 2.50 14.64 13.19
N ALA A 244 3.00 15.68 12.52
CA ALA A 244 2.33 16.98 12.41
C ALA A 244 0.97 16.84 11.68
N LEU A 245 0.91 16.08 10.56
CA LEU A 245 -0.34 15.79 9.87
C LEU A 245 -1.32 15.01 10.75
N TYR A 246 -0.83 14.05 11.52
CA TYR A 246 -1.67 13.32 12.46
C TYR A 246 -2.33 14.25 13.46
N TYR A 247 -1.58 15.16 14.08
CA TYR A 247 -2.14 16.13 15.01
C TYR A 247 -3.13 17.09 14.34
N LEU A 248 -2.85 17.54 13.14
CA LEU A 248 -3.71 18.47 12.40
C LEU A 248 -5.06 17.86 12.01
N PHE A 249 -5.06 16.63 11.53
CA PHE A 249 -6.26 16.01 10.94
C PHE A 249 -7.03 15.09 11.89
N PHE A 250 -6.35 14.47 12.86
CA PHE A 250 -6.93 13.40 13.67
C PHE A 250 -7.03 13.70 15.17
N ASN A 251 -6.46 14.78 15.63
CA ASN A 251 -6.70 15.36 16.96
C ASN A 251 -7.75 16.44 16.88
#